data_8feee4d7544f570cb1d60b21160b830f
#
_entry.id   8feee4d7544f570cb1d60b21160b830f
#
_cell.length_a   1.000
_cell.length_b   1.000
_cell.length_c   1.000
_cell.angle_alpha   90.00
_cell.angle_beta   90.00
_cell.angle_gamma   90.00
#
_symmetry.space_group_name_H-M   'P 1'
#
loop_
_entity.id
_entity.type
_entity.pdbx_description
1 polymer ?
#
loop_
_entity_poly.entity_id
_entity_poly.type
_entity_poly.pdbx_seq_one_letter_code
_entity_poly.pdbx_strand_id
1 'polypeptide(L)'
;MKTSQNERIGVIGGGLGGLAAACTLAARGYQVILFERNEWLGGKAAVVEGAGFRFDAGPTIVTIPSVLRRVFAEAGRRLEDYLELVRLDPQWRCFFEDGSVLNLSQDLDTMAQTLDRFTPGTHSGRGYRDFIALSQRLNRISQRNFFYKPIGGLRDMIDFKAPFDPTLLSDVLAMRMGRSVAGTVRAFNPDPRVAQMVDHFTQYVGSSPYGSPAVLCGIAHMQHDEGVWYPMGGTRAVPEALEKLARDLGVEIRTRTGVDKILKGGSVTGVRTNAGEEIPLRAVVSNCDSVRTHRELINGSVGAKFEKRRKYEPACSGVVLYLGLNKRYEHLAHHDFVFSRDPHEEFDFIYKKGEPAPDPTCYLAATTGTEPGTAPTGGEALYVLVHTPYLRAHHDWRKMLPAYRKVIIEKLKRTGNMPDIEDRIVFDRTLTPQDISDRYHVLNGAIYGLASHGRFLGAFKPSNRSPDLRGLYLAGGAAHPGPGMPMVLMSGWIAADALDQDRVVERRDNGARLSEPAPAELVEA
;
A
#
# COMPACT_ATOMS: atom_id res chain seq x y z
N MET A 1 36.34 -22.51 0.01
CA MET A 1 36.19 -21.78 1.30
C MET A 1 34.82 -22.14 1.87
N LYS A 2 34.77 -22.70 3.09
CA LYS A 2 33.50 -22.95 3.78
C LYS A 2 32.95 -21.59 4.21
N THR A 3 32.00 -21.02 3.47
CA THR A 3 31.21 -19.87 3.91
C THR A 3 30.55 -20.25 5.24
N SER A 4 30.83 -19.51 6.30
CA SER A 4 30.25 -19.81 7.60
C SER A 4 28.71 -19.67 7.48
N GLN A 5 27.98 -20.68 7.92
CA GLN A 5 26.50 -20.69 7.93
C GLN A 5 25.92 -19.48 8.73
N ASN A 6 26.77 -18.73 9.41
CA ASN A 6 26.42 -17.61 10.27
C ASN A 6 26.31 -16.25 9.57
N GLU A 7 26.51 -16.14 8.26
CA GLU A 7 26.49 -14.84 7.55
C GLU A 7 25.26 -14.64 6.66
N ARG A 8 24.21 -15.42 6.92
CA ARG A 8 22.95 -15.32 6.16
C ARG A 8 22.02 -14.29 6.77
N ILE A 9 21.20 -13.69 5.88
CA ILE A 9 20.13 -12.77 6.23
C ILE A 9 18.80 -13.49 6.07
N GLY A 10 17.93 -13.39 7.09
CA GLY A 10 16.55 -13.89 7.01
C GLY A 10 15.58 -12.78 6.61
N VAL A 11 14.66 -13.08 5.70
CA VAL A 11 13.49 -12.25 5.42
C VAL A 11 12.25 -13.01 5.87
N ILE A 12 11.47 -12.44 6.80
CA ILE A 12 10.26 -13.05 7.35
C ILE A 12 9.04 -12.46 6.67
N GLY A 13 8.30 -13.29 5.92
CA GLY A 13 7.10 -12.93 5.18
C GLY A 13 7.39 -12.54 3.72
N GLY A 14 6.89 -13.36 2.80
CA GLY A 14 7.05 -13.23 1.34
C GLY A 14 6.05 -12.28 0.68
N GLY A 15 5.51 -11.27 1.40
CA GLY A 15 4.75 -10.18 0.79
C GLY A 15 5.65 -9.25 -0.03
N LEU A 16 5.07 -8.27 -0.72
CA LEU A 16 5.81 -7.38 -1.64
C LEU A 16 7.02 -6.70 -1.01
N GLY A 17 6.92 -6.22 0.25
CA GLY A 17 8.05 -5.60 0.94
C GLY A 17 9.16 -6.59 1.27
N GLY A 18 8.81 -7.83 1.63
CA GLY A 18 9.78 -8.90 1.87
C GLY A 18 10.48 -9.34 0.59
N LEU A 19 9.73 -9.49 -0.50
CA LEU A 19 10.28 -9.79 -1.83
C LEU A 19 11.22 -8.68 -2.31
N ALA A 20 10.82 -7.41 -2.18
CA ALA A 20 11.67 -6.28 -2.55
C ALA A 20 12.96 -6.25 -1.71
N ALA A 21 12.87 -6.50 -0.40
CA ALA A 21 14.05 -6.58 0.46
C ALA A 21 14.97 -7.75 0.07
N ALA A 22 14.38 -8.93 -0.19
CA ALA A 22 15.14 -10.12 -0.57
C ALA A 22 15.87 -9.93 -1.92
N CYS A 23 15.17 -9.39 -2.93
CA CYS A 23 15.77 -9.07 -4.24
C CYS A 23 16.90 -8.05 -4.10
N THR A 24 16.68 -6.95 -3.37
CA THR A 24 17.68 -5.90 -3.18
C THR A 24 18.92 -6.42 -2.45
N LEU A 25 18.75 -7.19 -1.38
CA LEU A 25 19.87 -7.78 -0.63
C LEU A 25 20.65 -8.79 -1.48
N ALA A 26 19.94 -9.67 -2.19
CA ALA A 26 20.57 -10.66 -3.05
C ALA A 26 21.33 -10.00 -4.23
N ALA A 27 20.77 -8.96 -4.84
CA ALA A 27 21.43 -8.16 -5.87
C ALA A 27 22.73 -7.52 -5.37
N ARG A 28 22.79 -7.14 -4.07
CA ARG A 28 23.99 -6.61 -3.41
C ARG A 28 24.98 -7.67 -2.94
N GLY A 29 24.74 -8.96 -3.25
CA GLY A 29 25.64 -10.07 -2.97
C GLY A 29 25.47 -10.74 -1.60
N TYR A 30 24.37 -10.48 -0.89
CA TYR A 30 24.08 -11.15 0.37
C TYR A 30 23.44 -12.54 0.18
N GLN A 31 23.68 -13.46 1.11
CA GLN A 31 22.96 -14.73 1.19
C GLN A 31 21.63 -14.53 1.89
N VAL A 32 20.52 -14.70 1.18
CA VAL A 32 19.19 -14.43 1.69
C VAL A 32 18.36 -15.71 1.76
N ILE A 33 17.69 -15.92 2.90
CA ILE A 33 16.64 -16.93 3.09
C ILE A 33 15.34 -16.19 3.33
N LEU A 34 14.34 -16.43 2.48
CA LEU A 34 13.00 -15.89 2.64
C LEU A 34 12.07 -16.98 3.20
N PHE A 35 11.43 -16.69 4.33
CA PHE A 35 10.47 -17.56 5.00
C PHE A 35 9.04 -17.06 4.74
N GLU A 36 8.18 -17.91 4.22
CA GLU A 36 6.77 -17.66 4.04
C GLU A 36 5.95 -18.81 4.61
N ARG A 37 4.97 -18.49 5.46
CA ARG A 37 4.11 -19.49 6.11
C ARG A 37 3.12 -20.14 5.18
N ASN A 38 2.67 -19.40 4.13
CA ASN A 38 1.76 -19.89 3.11
C ASN A 38 2.54 -20.68 2.05
N GLU A 39 1.81 -21.35 1.17
CA GLU A 39 2.38 -22.02 0.02
C GLU A 39 2.69 -21.08 -1.16
N TRP A 40 2.21 -19.82 -1.10
CA TRP A 40 2.40 -18.80 -2.13
C TRP A 40 3.09 -17.57 -1.54
N LEU A 41 3.81 -16.84 -2.39
CA LEU A 41 4.37 -15.52 -2.11
C LEU A 41 3.40 -14.40 -2.54
N GLY A 42 3.67 -13.15 -2.15
CA GLY A 42 2.88 -11.97 -2.53
C GLY A 42 1.97 -11.44 -1.42
N GLY A 43 1.73 -12.22 -0.37
CA GLY A 43 0.89 -11.80 0.75
C GLY A 43 -0.53 -11.45 0.30
N LYS A 44 -0.90 -10.16 0.41
CA LYS A 44 -2.24 -9.67 0.02
C LYS A 44 -2.46 -9.61 -1.50
N ALA A 45 -1.41 -9.54 -2.31
CA ALA A 45 -1.50 -9.64 -3.76
C ALA A 45 -1.69 -11.12 -4.17
N ALA A 46 -2.89 -11.61 -3.93
CA ALA A 46 -3.33 -12.98 -4.18
C ALA A 46 -4.52 -12.98 -5.16
N VAL A 47 -5.01 -14.16 -5.50
CA VAL A 47 -6.11 -14.36 -6.46
C VAL A 47 -7.28 -15.05 -5.78
N VAL A 48 -8.49 -14.71 -6.22
CA VAL A 48 -9.73 -15.44 -5.97
C VAL A 48 -10.26 -15.93 -7.31
N GLU A 49 -10.50 -17.24 -7.42
CA GLU A 49 -11.01 -17.86 -8.66
C GLU A 49 -12.24 -18.70 -8.36
N GLY A 50 -13.12 -18.84 -9.35
CA GLY A 50 -14.28 -19.72 -9.32
C GLY A 50 -15.24 -19.46 -10.46
N ALA A 51 -15.92 -20.50 -10.93
CA ALA A 51 -16.91 -20.46 -12.01
C ALA A 51 -16.43 -19.74 -13.30
N GLY A 52 -15.12 -19.82 -13.62
CA GLY A 52 -14.52 -19.16 -14.76
C GLY A 52 -14.16 -17.68 -14.54
N PHE A 53 -14.38 -17.15 -13.34
CA PHE A 53 -13.98 -15.78 -12.96
C PHE A 53 -12.65 -15.78 -12.21
N ARG A 54 -11.88 -14.71 -12.41
CA ARG A 54 -10.62 -14.44 -11.74
C ARG A 54 -10.60 -13.01 -11.22
N PHE A 55 -10.30 -12.83 -9.94
CA PHE A 55 -10.23 -11.55 -9.25
C PHE A 55 -8.89 -11.38 -8.55
N ASP A 56 -8.38 -10.16 -8.51
CA ASP A 56 -7.37 -9.79 -7.53
C ASP A 56 -7.97 -9.85 -6.12
N ALA A 57 -7.30 -10.53 -5.18
CA ALA A 57 -7.86 -10.73 -3.84
C ALA A 57 -7.64 -9.53 -2.91
N GLY A 58 -6.72 -8.62 -3.24
CA GLY A 58 -6.32 -7.51 -2.38
C GLY A 58 -6.13 -6.21 -3.14
N PRO A 59 -4.89 -5.72 -3.33
CA PRO A 59 -4.66 -4.51 -4.11
C PRO A 59 -5.07 -4.73 -5.57
N THR A 60 -5.60 -3.70 -6.21
CA THR A 60 -6.09 -3.73 -7.59
C THR A 60 -5.50 -2.61 -8.43
N ILE A 61 -4.86 -1.62 -7.80
CA ILE A 61 -4.31 -0.42 -8.45
C ILE A 61 -2.79 -0.44 -8.32
N VAL A 62 -2.08 -0.28 -9.43
CA VAL A 62 -0.64 -0.01 -9.46
C VAL A 62 -0.40 1.45 -9.79
N THR A 63 0.28 2.14 -8.89
CA THR A 63 0.76 3.51 -9.09
C THR A 63 2.26 3.54 -8.90
N ILE A 64 2.93 4.60 -9.37
CA ILE A 64 4.37 4.83 -9.20
C ILE A 64 5.18 3.59 -9.61
N PRO A 65 5.08 3.13 -10.87
CA PRO A 65 5.82 1.96 -11.35
C PRO A 65 7.35 2.16 -11.28
N SER A 66 7.83 3.39 -11.19
CA SER A 66 9.24 3.73 -10.98
C SER A 66 9.83 3.06 -9.74
N VAL A 67 9.05 2.90 -8.65
CA VAL A 67 9.50 2.20 -7.46
C VAL A 67 9.72 0.70 -7.73
N LEU A 68 8.85 0.07 -8.51
CA LEU A 68 9.02 -1.32 -8.90
C LEU A 68 10.20 -1.47 -9.85
N ARG A 69 10.33 -0.59 -10.86
CA ARG A 69 11.49 -0.55 -11.77
C ARG A 69 12.81 -0.43 -11.02
N ARG A 70 12.85 0.35 -9.94
CA ARG A 70 14.05 0.49 -9.11
C ARG A 70 14.52 -0.83 -8.51
N VAL A 71 13.61 -1.69 -8.04
CA VAL A 71 13.96 -3.01 -7.48
C VAL A 71 14.61 -3.90 -8.55
N PHE A 72 14.11 -3.87 -9.78
CA PHE A 72 14.69 -4.62 -10.90
C PHE A 72 16.03 -4.02 -11.37
N ALA A 73 16.11 -2.69 -11.44
CA ALA A 73 17.34 -1.99 -11.82
C ALA A 73 18.49 -2.24 -10.84
N GLU A 74 18.21 -2.37 -9.53
CA GLU A 74 19.18 -2.76 -8.52
C GLU A 74 19.84 -4.11 -8.84
N ALA A 75 19.10 -5.01 -9.48
CA ALA A 75 19.57 -6.32 -9.96
C ALA A 75 20.16 -6.30 -11.38
N GLY A 76 20.28 -5.12 -12.00
CA GLY A 76 20.69 -5.01 -13.41
C GLY A 76 19.69 -5.60 -14.39
N ARG A 77 18.39 -5.58 -14.05
CA ARG A 77 17.29 -6.13 -14.85
C ARG A 77 16.29 -5.04 -15.20
N ARG A 78 15.54 -5.23 -16.27
CA ARG A 78 14.43 -4.35 -16.66
C ARG A 78 13.13 -4.97 -16.18
N LEU A 79 12.23 -4.18 -15.62
CA LEU A 79 10.89 -4.63 -15.20
C LEU A 79 10.11 -5.22 -16.37
N GLU A 80 10.19 -4.58 -17.52
CA GLU A 80 9.45 -4.92 -18.74
C GLU A 80 9.78 -6.32 -19.30
N ASP A 81 10.92 -6.90 -18.89
CA ASP A 81 11.28 -8.30 -19.24
C ASP A 81 10.56 -9.33 -18.34
N TYR A 82 9.88 -8.88 -17.28
CA TYR A 82 9.22 -9.71 -16.28
C TYR A 82 7.72 -9.44 -16.18
N LEU A 83 7.26 -8.24 -16.50
CA LEU A 83 5.89 -7.80 -16.26
C LEU A 83 5.46 -6.76 -17.31
N GLU A 84 4.29 -7.02 -17.92
CA GLU A 84 3.62 -6.05 -18.79
C GLU A 84 2.69 -5.16 -17.96
N LEU A 85 2.84 -3.84 -18.12
CA LEU A 85 1.99 -2.83 -17.49
C LEU A 85 1.20 -2.07 -18.54
N VAL A 86 -0.12 -2.04 -18.37
CA VAL A 86 -1.05 -1.26 -19.22
C VAL A 86 -1.50 -0.03 -18.47
N ARG A 87 -1.34 1.15 -19.10
CA ARG A 87 -1.78 2.42 -18.52
C ARG A 87 -3.29 2.58 -18.67
N LEU A 88 -3.94 3.04 -17.63
CA LEU A 88 -5.39 3.23 -17.59
C LEU A 88 -5.77 4.70 -17.77
N ASP A 89 -6.76 4.95 -18.66
CA ASP A 89 -7.42 6.23 -18.83
C ASP A 89 -8.92 5.98 -19.14
N PRO A 90 -9.86 6.56 -18.38
CA PRO A 90 -9.63 7.40 -17.20
C PRO A 90 -8.93 6.61 -16.08
N GLN A 91 -8.17 7.31 -15.23
CA GLN A 91 -7.53 6.70 -14.07
C GLN A 91 -8.57 6.10 -13.12
N TRP A 92 -9.70 6.79 -12.93
CA TRP A 92 -10.92 6.31 -12.32
C TRP A 92 -12.14 7.15 -12.72
N ARG A 93 -13.32 6.58 -12.49
CA ARG A 93 -14.62 7.25 -12.66
C ARG A 93 -15.32 7.37 -11.31
N CYS A 94 -15.92 8.54 -11.07
CA CYS A 94 -16.61 8.87 -9.83
C CYS A 94 -18.10 9.00 -10.07
N PHE A 95 -18.91 8.31 -9.29
CA PHE A 95 -20.37 8.41 -9.27
C PHE A 95 -20.80 9.07 -7.96
N PHE A 96 -21.59 10.13 -8.06
CA PHE A 96 -22.08 10.89 -6.91
C PHE A 96 -23.58 10.68 -6.68
N GLU A 97 -24.05 11.00 -5.47
CA GLU A 97 -25.44 10.78 -5.04
C GLU A 97 -26.46 11.59 -5.87
N ASP A 98 -26.06 12.72 -6.42
CA ASP A 98 -26.88 13.56 -7.30
C ASP A 98 -26.98 13.04 -8.75
N GLY A 99 -26.42 11.86 -9.02
CA GLY A 99 -26.38 11.24 -10.35
C GLY A 99 -25.29 11.80 -11.26
N SER A 100 -24.51 12.78 -10.80
CA SER A 100 -23.39 13.30 -11.60
C SER A 100 -22.23 12.29 -11.66
N VAL A 101 -21.49 12.33 -12.77
CA VAL A 101 -20.35 11.45 -13.04
C VAL A 101 -19.14 12.27 -13.43
N LEU A 102 -17.98 11.97 -12.86
CA LEU A 102 -16.72 12.66 -13.11
C LEU A 102 -15.59 11.67 -13.36
N ASN A 103 -14.90 11.81 -14.49
CA ASN A 103 -13.68 11.04 -14.77
C ASN A 103 -12.44 11.79 -14.27
N LEU A 104 -11.55 11.08 -13.60
CA LEU A 104 -10.21 11.57 -13.32
C LEU A 104 -9.28 11.21 -14.47
N SER A 105 -8.84 12.23 -15.20
CA SER A 105 -7.87 12.11 -16.29
C SER A 105 -6.49 12.56 -15.82
N GLN A 106 -5.44 12.01 -16.45
CA GLN A 106 -4.06 12.37 -16.12
C GLN A 106 -3.68 13.75 -16.65
N ASP A 107 -4.14 14.09 -17.88
CA ASP A 107 -3.82 15.38 -18.46
C ASP A 107 -4.45 16.52 -17.65
N LEU A 108 -3.60 17.38 -17.09
CA LEU A 108 -4.00 18.44 -16.18
C LEU A 108 -4.90 19.48 -16.83
N ASP A 109 -4.66 19.77 -18.10
CA ASP A 109 -5.43 20.78 -18.82
C ASP A 109 -6.83 20.25 -19.17
N THR A 110 -6.91 19.02 -19.64
CA THR A 110 -8.17 18.30 -19.87
C THR A 110 -8.98 18.16 -18.57
N MET A 111 -8.29 17.80 -17.46
CA MET A 111 -8.95 17.66 -16.16
C MET A 111 -9.49 19.00 -15.66
N ALA A 112 -8.72 20.07 -15.76
CA ALA A 112 -9.17 21.41 -15.34
C ALA A 112 -10.37 21.91 -16.15
N GLN A 113 -10.35 21.73 -17.49
CA GLN A 113 -11.49 22.07 -18.34
C GLN A 113 -12.73 21.22 -18.01
N THR A 114 -12.53 19.96 -17.68
CA THR A 114 -13.62 19.06 -17.25
C THR A 114 -14.24 19.54 -15.94
N LEU A 115 -13.41 19.95 -14.98
CA LEU A 115 -13.88 20.49 -13.69
C LEU A 115 -14.63 21.82 -13.85
N ASP A 116 -14.15 22.73 -14.69
CA ASP A 116 -14.86 24.00 -14.95
C ASP A 116 -16.24 23.77 -15.61
N ARG A 117 -16.38 22.74 -16.46
CA ARG A 117 -17.67 22.32 -17.01
C ARG A 117 -18.56 21.60 -15.99
N PHE A 118 -17.97 20.79 -15.12
CA PHE A 118 -18.67 20.03 -14.08
C PHE A 118 -19.23 20.93 -12.97
N THR A 119 -18.54 22.04 -12.66
CA THR A 119 -18.89 22.99 -11.60
C THR A 119 -18.88 24.44 -12.12
N PRO A 120 -19.84 24.83 -12.99
CA PRO A 120 -19.84 26.17 -13.59
C PRO A 120 -19.80 27.28 -12.54
N GLY A 121 -18.93 28.27 -12.73
CA GLY A 121 -18.81 29.46 -11.87
C GLY A 121 -17.99 29.30 -10.60
N THR A 122 -17.42 28.11 -10.33
CA THR A 122 -16.62 27.84 -9.11
C THR A 122 -15.11 27.94 -9.32
N HIS A 123 -14.64 28.07 -10.57
CA HIS A 123 -13.21 28.04 -10.93
C HIS A 123 -12.47 26.79 -10.44
N SER A 124 -13.16 25.64 -10.38
CA SER A 124 -12.60 24.38 -9.87
C SER A 124 -11.41 23.89 -10.66
N GLY A 125 -11.35 24.15 -11.97
CA GLY A 125 -10.20 23.82 -12.81
C GLY A 125 -8.93 24.55 -12.37
N ARG A 126 -9.02 25.86 -12.06
CA ARG A 126 -7.90 26.62 -11.49
C ARG A 126 -7.53 26.08 -10.12
N GLY A 127 -8.51 25.88 -9.23
CA GLY A 127 -8.27 25.33 -7.89
C GLY A 127 -7.56 23.98 -7.94
N TYR A 128 -7.92 23.12 -8.88
CA TYR A 128 -7.27 21.83 -9.07
C TYR A 128 -5.82 21.98 -9.53
N ARG A 129 -5.51 22.87 -10.50
CA ARG A 129 -4.12 23.14 -10.91
C ARG A 129 -3.26 23.65 -9.74
N ASP A 130 -3.80 24.60 -8.96
CA ASP A 130 -3.10 25.15 -7.80
C ASP A 130 -2.87 24.07 -6.73
N PHE A 131 -3.83 23.16 -6.55
CA PHE A 131 -3.70 22.00 -5.65
C PHE A 131 -2.63 21.02 -6.14
N ILE A 132 -2.60 20.67 -7.42
CA ILE A 132 -1.57 19.77 -7.98
C ILE A 132 -0.19 20.40 -7.87
N ALA A 133 -0.05 21.70 -8.07
CA ALA A 133 1.22 22.41 -7.85
C ALA A 133 1.70 22.34 -6.40
N LEU A 134 0.78 22.48 -5.41
CA LEU A 134 1.10 22.22 -3.99
C LEU A 134 1.49 20.76 -3.79
N SER A 135 0.73 19.81 -4.34
CA SER A 135 0.98 18.37 -4.24
C SER A 135 2.37 18.00 -4.78
N GLN A 136 2.75 18.54 -5.94
CA GLN A 136 4.08 18.37 -6.50
C GLN A 136 5.18 18.87 -5.56
N ARG A 137 4.98 20.05 -4.96
CA ARG A 137 5.94 20.59 -3.98
C ARG A 137 6.08 19.67 -2.78
N LEU A 138 4.97 19.16 -2.22
CA LEU A 138 4.97 18.24 -1.08
C LEU A 138 5.65 16.92 -1.44
N ASN A 139 5.44 16.42 -2.67
CA ASN A 139 6.15 15.25 -3.15
C ASN A 139 7.66 15.46 -3.21
N ARG A 140 8.14 16.58 -3.78
CA ARG A 140 9.58 16.91 -3.80
C ARG A 140 10.19 17.00 -2.40
N ILE A 141 9.48 17.60 -1.44
CA ILE A 141 9.91 17.64 -0.03
C ILE A 141 10.02 16.21 0.53
N SER A 142 9.03 15.35 0.22
CA SER A 142 9.02 13.96 0.67
C SER A 142 10.13 13.13 0.03
N GLN A 143 10.40 13.31 -1.26
CA GLN A 143 11.51 12.67 -1.97
C GLN A 143 12.87 13.02 -1.33
N ARG A 144 13.09 14.29 -1.01
CA ARG A 144 14.35 14.77 -0.41
C ARG A 144 14.56 14.26 1.01
N ASN A 145 13.51 14.25 1.83
CA ASN A 145 13.66 14.14 3.29
C ASN A 145 12.99 12.92 3.92
N PHE A 146 12.16 12.17 3.19
CA PHE A 146 11.31 11.12 3.77
C PHE A 146 11.42 9.79 3.02
N PHE A 147 11.33 9.80 1.69
CA PHE A 147 11.43 8.57 0.90
C PHE A 147 12.87 8.06 0.79
N TYR A 148 13.03 6.77 0.62
CA TYR A 148 14.30 6.06 0.49
C TYR A 148 15.28 6.24 1.67
N LYS A 149 14.77 6.61 2.85
CA LYS A 149 15.53 6.77 4.09
C LYS A 149 14.82 6.04 5.24
N PRO A 150 15.53 5.46 6.21
CA PRO A 150 14.91 4.73 7.34
C PRO A 150 14.41 5.71 8.42
N ILE A 151 13.36 6.47 8.13
CA ILE A 151 12.80 7.51 8.99
C ILE A 151 11.80 6.91 10.00
N GLY A 152 11.93 7.24 11.28
CA GLY A 152 10.97 6.87 12.34
C GLY A 152 10.36 8.08 13.06
N GLY A 153 10.90 9.29 12.85
CA GLY A 153 10.42 10.51 13.50
C GLY A 153 11.05 11.77 12.93
N LEU A 154 10.62 12.93 13.43
CA LEU A 154 11.09 14.24 12.96
C LEU A 154 12.61 14.44 13.09
N ARG A 155 13.22 13.84 14.12
CA ARG A 155 14.68 13.96 14.33
C ARG A 155 15.48 13.34 13.19
N ASP A 156 14.97 12.30 12.57
CA ASP A 156 15.65 11.58 11.49
C ASP A 156 15.61 12.36 10.16
N MET A 157 14.74 13.39 10.07
CA MET A 157 14.65 14.27 8.90
C MET A 157 15.62 15.44 8.94
N ILE A 158 16.23 15.73 10.10
CA ILE A 158 17.13 16.87 10.29
C ILE A 158 18.57 16.36 10.19
N ASP A 159 19.25 16.74 9.12
CA ASP A 159 20.69 16.58 9.01
C ASP A 159 21.38 17.82 9.57
N PHE A 160 21.84 17.73 10.83
CA PHE A 160 22.57 18.82 11.50
C PHE A 160 23.94 19.14 10.88
N LYS A 161 24.42 18.31 9.96
CA LYS A 161 25.69 18.51 9.25
C LYS A 161 25.48 19.14 7.86
N ALA A 162 24.24 19.15 7.37
CA ALA A 162 23.95 19.76 6.08
C ALA A 162 24.11 21.29 6.14
N PRO A 163 24.63 21.94 5.08
CA PRO A 163 24.66 23.39 5.00
C PRO A 163 23.23 23.95 5.06
N PHE A 164 23.12 25.17 5.59
CA PHE A 164 21.83 25.87 5.69
C PHE A 164 21.16 25.99 4.31
N ASP A 165 19.98 25.40 4.18
CA ASP A 165 19.14 25.47 2.98
C ASP A 165 18.14 26.62 3.14
N PRO A 166 18.25 27.72 2.38
CA PRO A 166 17.33 28.86 2.48
C PRO A 166 15.89 28.48 2.08
N THR A 167 15.68 27.36 1.37
CA THR A 167 14.33 26.88 0.99
C THR A 167 13.62 26.18 2.14
N LEU A 168 14.34 25.79 3.21
CA LEU A 168 13.81 25.00 4.31
C LEU A 168 12.58 25.67 4.97
N LEU A 169 12.65 26.98 5.23
CA LEU A 169 11.52 27.71 5.83
C LEU A 169 10.29 27.69 4.93
N SER A 170 10.48 27.90 3.63
CA SER A 170 9.42 27.89 2.64
C SER A 170 8.81 26.48 2.49
N ASP A 171 9.62 25.42 2.61
CA ASP A 171 9.18 24.02 2.56
C ASP A 171 8.38 23.64 3.81
N VAL A 172 8.82 24.07 5.00
CA VAL A 172 8.06 23.88 6.24
C VAL A 172 6.69 24.59 6.16
N LEU A 173 6.62 25.80 5.61
CA LEU A 173 5.35 26.50 5.38
C LEU A 173 4.46 25.76 4.37
N ALA A 174 5.04 25.21 3.30
CA ALA A 174 4.32 24.42 2.30
C ALA A 174 3.72 23.12 2.87
N MET A 175 4.36 22.50 3.86
CA MET A 175 3.84 21.31 4.55
C MET A 175 2.53 21.57 5.30
N ARG A 176 2.12 22.83 5.48
CA ARG A 176 0.87 23.22 6.15
C ARG A 176 0.68 22.49 7.49
N MET A 177 1.73 22.48 8.30
CA MET A 177 1.74 21.82 9.62
C MET A 177 0.51 22.21 10.45
N GLY A 178 -0.15 21.22 11.06
CA GLY A 178 -1.37 21.43 11.83
C GLY A 178 -2.67 21.43 11.02
N ARG A 179 -2.63 21.42 9.68
CA ARG A 179 -3.82 21.24 8.83
C ARG A 179 -4.02 19.78 8.44
N SER A 180 -5.28 19.42 8.18
CA SER A 180 -5.64 18.11 7.62
C SER A 180 -5.62 18.14 6.08
N VAL A 181 -5.64 16.96 5.46
CA VAL A 181 -5.85 16.81 4.02
C VAL A 181 -7.16 17.47 3.62
N ALA A 182 -8.28 17.10 4.25
CA ALA A 182 -9.60 17.65 3.93
C ALA A 182 -9.65 19.19 4.03
N GLY A 183 -9.08 19.77 5.09
CA GLY A 183 -9.00 21.23 5.24
C GLY A 183 -8.09 21.90 4.21
N THR A 184 -7.08 21.19 3.71
CA THR A 184 -6.20 21.69 2.65
C THR A 184 -6.89 21.64 1.30
N VAL A 185 -7.50 20.51 0.93
CA VAL A 185 -8.20 20.30 -0.35
C VAL A 185 -9.32 21.33 -0.53
N ARG A 186 -10.17 21.51 0.48
CA ARG A 186 -11.30 22.45 0.43
C ARG A 186 -10.89 23.92 0.29
N ALA A 187 -9.66 24.27 0.65
CA ALA A 187 -9.12 25.61 0.40
C ALA A 187 -8.85 25.89 -1.09
N PHE A 188 -8.70 24.85 -1.92
CA PHE A 188 -8.50 24.95 -3.35
C PHE A 188 -9.76 24.58 -4.16
N ASN A 189 -10.55 23.62 -3.66
CA ASN A 189 -11.69 23.04 -4.36
C ASN A 189 -12.94 23.16 -3.46
N PRO A 190 -13.74 24.22 -3.62
CA PRO A 190 -14.91 24.48 -2.77
C PRO A 190 -16.09 23.55 -3.09
N ASP A 191 -16.23 23.03 -4.34
CA ASP A 191 -17.28 22.07 -4.66
C ASP A 191 -17.08 20.79 -3.85
N PRO A 192 -18.10 20.31 -3.10
CA PRO A 192 -17.96 19.15 -2.22
C PRO A 192 -17.65 17.85 -2.97
N ARG A 193 -18.12 17.68 -4.22
CA ARG A 193 -17.88 16.47 -5.02
C ARG A 193 -16.42 16.44 -5.51
N VAL A 194 -15.92 17.59 -6.00
CA VAL A 194 -14.51 17.73 -6.39
C VAL A 194 -13.60 17.54 -5.19
N ALA A 195 -13.94 18.14 -4.04
CA ALA A 195 -13.19 17.96 -2.80
C ALA A 195 -13.18 16.49 -2.35
N GLN A 196 -14.30 15.78 -2.45
CA GLN A 196 -14.40 14.36 -2.09
C GLN A 196 -13.55 13.48 -3.01
N MET A 197 -13.57 13.72 -4.33
CA MET A 197 -12.70 13.04 -5.28
C MET A 197 -11.22 13.23 -4.92
N VAL A 198 -10.81 14.45 -4.61
CA VAL A 198 -9.42 14.77 -4.25
C VAL A 198 -9.04 14.24 -2.86
N ASP A 199 -9.92 14.34 -1.87
CA ASP A 199 -9.72 13.76 -0.53
C ASP A 199 -9.51 12.24 -0.58
N HIS A 200 -10.09 11.59 -1.59
CA HIS A 200 -10.07 10.14 -1.73
C HIS A 200 -8.67 9.57 -1.92
N PHE A 201 -7.69 10.36 -2.37
CA PHE A 201 -6.28 9.91 -2.41
C PHE A 201 -5.76 9.42 -1.05
N THR A 202 -6.32 9.87 0.08
CA THR A 202 -5.95 9.34 1.41
C THR A 202 -6.37 7.89 1.65
N GLN A 203 -7.27 7.34 0.83
CA GLN A 203 -7.67 5.94 0.91
C GLN A 203 -6.53 4.98 0.55
N TYR A 204 -5.56 5.42 -0.25
CA TYR A 204 -4.35 4.62 -0.51
C TYR A 204 -3.53 4.29 0.75
N VAL A 205 -3.70 5.10 1.80
CA VAL A 205 -3.06 4.87 3.09
C VAL A 205 -4.06 4.46 4.19
N GLY A 206 -5.31 4.19 3.81
CA GLY A 206 -6.37 3.71 4.69
C GLY A 206 -6.61 4.63 5.89
N SER A 207 -6.69 5.93 5.65
CA SER A 207 -6.79 6.93 6.72
C SER A 207 -7.82 8.01 6.38
N SER A 208 -8.45 8.57 7.41
CA SER A 208 -9.41 9.66 7.24
C SER A 208 -8.72 10.93 6.74
N PRO A 209 -9.21 11.59 5.68
CA PRO A 209 -8.68 12.88 5.23
C PRO A 209 -8.86 13.98 6.27
N TYR A 210 -9.80 13.82 7.20
CA TYR A 210 -10.06 14.77 8.30
C TYR A 210 -9.04 14.63 9.44
N GLY A 211 -8.49 13.43 9.64
CA GLY A 211 -7.48 13.11 10.66
C GLY A 211 -6.04 13.12 10.15
N SER A 212 -5.84 13.02 8.85
CA SER A 212 -4.53 12.89 8.21
C SER A 212 -3.84 14.25 8.00
N PRO A 213 -2.50 14.35 8.17
CA PRO A 213 -1.77 15.60 8.01
C PRO A 213 -1.71 16.04 6.53
N ALA A 214 -1.69 17.35 6.30
CA ALA A 214 -1.71 17.97 4.98
C ALA A 214 -0.56 17.51 4.04
N VAL A 215 0.57 17.06 4.58
CA VAL A 215 1.69 16.54 3.78
C VAL A 215 1.27 15.35 2.89
N LEU A 216 0.24 14.59 3.28
CA LEU A 216 -0.30 13.49 2.47
C LEU A 216 -1.02 13.96 1.20
N CYS A 217 -1.28 15.26 1.03
CA CYS A 217 -1.74 15.81 -0.25
C CYS A 217 -0.72 15.55 -1.38
N GLY A 218 0.55 15.27 -1.05
CA GLY A 218 1.57 14.88 -2.03
C GLY A 218 1.25 13.58 -2.80
N ILE A 219 0.35 12.74 -2.30
CA ILE A 219 -0.08 11.50 -2.98
C ILE A 219 -0.77 11.79 -4.32
N ALA A 220 -1.53 12.88 -4.41
CA ALA A 220 -2.23 13.23 -5.65
C ALA A 220 -1.27 13.47 -6.82
N HIS A 221 -0.13 14.13 -6.57
CA HIS A 221 0.89 14.34 -7.61
C HIS A 221 1.54 13.03 -8.05
N MET A 222 1.82 12.11 -7.12
CA MET A 222 2.43 10.83 -7.47
C MET A 222 1.58 10.05 -8.49
N GLN A 223 0.27 10.06 -8.34
CA GLN A 223 -0.62 9.43 -9.29
C GLN A 223 -0.77 10.25 -10.58
N HIS A 224 -0.85 11.58 -10.46
CA HIS A 224 -0.96 12.46 -11.63
C HIS A 224 0.28 12.36 -12.53
N ASP A 225 1.48 12.27 -11.95
CA ASP A 225 2.76 12.23 -12.66
C ASP A 225 2.95 10.90 -13.40
N GLU A 226 2.91 9.79 -12.68
CA GLU A 226 3.20 8.47 -13.24
C GLU A 226 1.96 7.70 -13.74
N GLY A 227 0.75 8.13 -13.37
CA GLY A 227 -0.51 7.50 -13.79
C GLY A 227 -0.93 6.30 -12.96
N VAL A 228 -2.01 5.65 -13.44
CA VAL A 228 -2.55 4.41 -12.90
C VAL A 228 -2.34 3.30 -13.92
N TRP A 229 -1.89 2.14 -13.44
CA TRP A 229 -1.49 1.03 -14.29
C TRP A 229 -2.16 -0.27 -13.85
N TYR A 230 -2.40 -1.13 -14.81
CA TYR A 230 -2.85 -2.50 -14.61
C TYR A 230 -1.75 -3.45 -15.07
N PRO A 231 -1.24 -4.34 -14.22
CA PRO A 231 -0.33 -5.40 -14.64
C PRO A 231 -1.13 -6.50 -15.32
N MET A 232 -0.76 -6.89 -16.53
CA MET A 232 -1.39 -8.01 -17.22
C MET A 232 -1.21 -9.29 -16.41
N GLY A 233 -2.29 -10.02 -16.24
CA GLY A 233 -2.38 -11.11 -15.27
C GLY A 233 -2.82 -10.68 -13.87
N GLY A 234 -3.31 -9.41 -13.71
CA GLY A 234 -3.73 -8.84 -12.44
C GLY A 234 -2.57 -8.46 -11.53
N THR A 235 -2.88 -7.91 -10.36
CA THR A 235 -1.83 -7.47 -9.41
C THR A 235 -1.01 -8.63 -8.83
N ARG A 236 -1.48 -9.87 -8.97
CA ARG A 236 -0.73 -11.09 -8.66
C ARG A 236 0.54 -11.24 -9.49
N ALA A 237 0.56 -10.75 -10.73
CA ALA A 237 1.73 -10.78 -11.60
C ALA A 237 2.94 -10.00 -11.01
N VAL A 238 2.69 -9.00 -10.16
CA VAL A 238 3.77 -8.23 -9.49
C VAL A 238 4.61 -9.11 -8.55
N PRO A 239 4.04 -9.81 -7.54
CA PRO A 239 4.84 -10.71 -6.72
C PRO A 239 5.42 -11.90 -7.50
N GLU A 240 4.78 -12.37 -8.58
CA GLU A 240 5.33 -13.44 -9.45
C GLU A 240 6.58 -12.96 -10.18
N ALA A 241 6.58 -11.74 -10.70
CA ALA A 241 7.76 -11.12 -11.30
C ALA A 241 8.90 -10.97 -10.28
N LEU A 242 8.59 -10.53 -9.05
CA LEU A 242 9.57 -10.42 -7.97
C LEU A 242 10.06 -11.78 -7.47
N GLU A 243 9.22 -12.81 -7.42
CA GLU A 243 9.61 -14.18 -7.09
C GLU A 243 10.59 -14.73 -8.12
N LYS A 244 10.30 -14.54 -9.42
CA LYS A 244 11.21 -14.92 -10.49
C LYS A 244 12.55 -14.21 -10.34
N LEU A 245 12.55 -12.89 -10.12
CA LEU A 245 13.77 -12.14 -9.87
C LEU A 245 14.54 -12.67 -8.66
N ALA A 246 13.85 -12.94 -7.53
CA ALA A 246 14.48 -13.48 -6.32
C ALA A 246 15.16 -14.84 -6.58
N ARG A 247 14.51 -15.73 -7.34
CA ARG A 247 15.07 -17.02 -7.73
C ARG A 247 16.27 -16.87 -8.66
N ASP A 248 16.19 -15.97 -9.64
CA ASP A 248 17.30 -15.66 -10.57
C ASP A 248 18.53 -15.14 -9.82
N LEU A 249 18.32 -14.43 -8.69
CA LEU A 249 19.38 -13.92 -7.81
C LEU A 249 19.86 -14.94 -6.75
N GLY A 250 19.30 -16.14 -6.73
CA GLY A 250 19.72 -17.22 -5.82
C GLY A 250 19.20 -17.06 -4.37
N VAL A 251 18.08 -16.38 -4.16
CA VAL A 251 17.39 -16.33 -2.85
C VAL A 251 16.86 -17.72 -2.51
N GLU A 252 17.19 -18.24 -1.34
CA GLU A 252 16.58 -19.45 -0.79
C GLU A 252 15.16 -19.13 -0.32
N ILE A 253 14.14 -19.65 -1.02
CA ILE A 253 12.73 -19.42 -0.69
C ILE A 253 12.16 -20.66 -0.01
N ARG A 254 11.68 -20.50 1.22
CA ARG A 254 11.02 -21.52 2.03
C ARG A 254 9.55 -21.16 2.26
N THR A 255 8.68 -21.66 1.39
CA THR A 255 7.24 -21.61 1.59
C THR A 255 6.78 -22.64 2.62
N ARG A 256 5.53 -22.55 3.12
CA ARG A 256 4.97 -23.40 4.19
C ARG A 256 5.85 -23.42 5.46
N THR A 257 6.69 -22.39 5.63
CA THR A 257 7.66 -22.27 6.73
C THR A 257 7.40 -20.97 7.48
N GLY A 258 6.57 -21.02 8.51
CA GLY A 258 6.33 -19.90 9.40
C GLY A 258 7.50 -19.69 10.37
N VAL A 259 7.78 -18.45 10.72
CA VAL A 259 8.70 -18.12 11.82
C VAL A 259 7.87 -17.76 13.05
N ASP A 260 8.12 -18.41 14.17
CA ASP A 260 7.42 -18.17 15.43
C ASP A 260 8.27 -17.37 16.44
N LYS A 261 9.59 -17.28 16.22
CA LYS A 261 10.47 -16.52 17.12
C LYS A 261 11.70 -15.97 16.39
N ILE A 262 12.07 -14.73 16.71
CA ILE A 262 13.37 -14.15 16.39
C ILE A 262 14.29 -14.39 17.59
N LEU A 263 15.36 -15.16 17.38
CA LEU A 263 16.36 -15.48 18.39
C LEU A 263 17.31 -14.29 18.58
N LYS A 264 17.64 -13.98 19.84
CA LYS A 264 18.45 -12.81 20.18
C LYS A 264 19.31 -13.02 21.42
N GLY A 265 20.47 -12.37 21.45
CA GLY A 265 21.40 -12.33 22.58
C GLY A 265 22.09 -10.96 22.68
N GLY A 266 21.34 -9.84 22.60
CA GLY A 266 21.88 -8.47 22.44
C GLY A 266 21.76 -7.97 21.01
N SER A 267 21.87 -8.84 20.03
CA SER A 267 21.52 -8.66 18.61
C SER A 267 20.74 -9.87 18.13
N VAL A 268 20.24 -9.82 16.90
CA VAL A 268 19.67 -10.98 16.22
C VAL A 268 20.73 -12.08 16.12
N THR A 269 20.35 -13.34 16.43
CA THR A 269 21.21 -14.52 16.30
C THR A 269 20.62 -15.59 15.38
N GLY A 270 19.33 -15.50 15.06
CA GLY A 270 18.63 -16.45 14.21
C GLY A 270 17.13 -16.32 14.28
N VAL A 271 16.46 -17.31 13.73
CA VAL A 271 15.01 -17.49 13.84
C VAL A 271 14.70 -18.93 14.22
N ARG A 272 13.53 -19.14 14.85
CA ARG A 272 12.94 -20.45 15.04
C ARG A 272 11.68 -20.55 14.19
N THR A 273 11.60 -21.60 13.40
CA THR A 273 10.43 -21.89 12.58
C THR A 273 9.30 -22.53 13.40
N ASN A 274 8.10 -22.54 12.85
CA ASN A 274 6.93 -23.23 13.42
C ASN A 274 7.11 -24.76 13.54
N ALA A 275 8.09 -25.34 12.82
CA ALA A 275 8.49 -26.73 12.95
C ALA A 275 9.55 -26.95 14.05
N GLY A 276 9.96 -25.90 14.75
CA GLY A 276 10.97 -25.95 15.83
C GLY A 276 12.43 -25.90 15.34
N GLU A 277 12.68 -25.78 14.01
CA GLU A 277 14.02 -25.63 13.47
C GLU A 277 14.61 -24.27 13.85
N GLU A 278 15.79 -24.24 14.46
CA GLU A 278 16.54 -23.02 14.72
C GLU A 278 17.57 -22.77 13.61
N ILE A 279 17.44 -21.63 12.95
CA ILE A 279 18.28 -21.25 11.83
C ILE A 279 19.12 -20.05 12.23
N PRO A 280 20.47 -20.20 12.30
CA PRO A 280 21.35 -19.09 12.64
C PRO A 280 21.39 -18.05 11.53
N LEU A 281 21.23 -16.78 11.91
CA LEU A 281 21.20 -15.60 11.03
C LEU A 281 21.87 -14.42 11.72
N ARG A 282 22.53 -13.56 10.96
CA ARG A 282 23.16 -12.32 11.48
C ARG A 282 22.19 -11.15 11.53
N ALA A 283 21.23 -11.14 10.63
CA ALA A 283 20.22 -10.09 10.56
C ALA A 283 18.89 -10.67 10.05
N VAL A 284 17.81 -9.97 10.38
CA VAL A 284 16.45 -10.28 9.94
C VAL A 284 15.77 -9.03 9.44
N VAL A 285 15.16 -9.13 8.25
CA VAL A 285 14.16 -8.18 7.77
C VAL A 285 12.78 -8.78 8.02
N SER A 286 11.98 -8.18 8.90
CA SER A 286 10.61 -8.62 9.15
C SER A 286 9.64 -7.81 8.29
N ASN A 287 8.97 -8.48 7.36
CA ASN A 287 7.86 -7.96 6.57
C ASN A 287 6.48 -8.31 7.20
N CYS A 288 6.48 -8.85 8.41
CA CYS A 288 5.28 -8.98 9.23
C CYS A 288 4.84 -7.60 9.75
N ASP A 289 3.59 -7.51 10.20
CA ASP A 289 3.13 -6.30 10.89
C ASP A 289 4.13 -5.91 12.01
N SER A 290 4.55 -4.63 12.04
CA SER A 290 5.60 -4.17 12.96
C SER A 290 5.21 -4.34 14.43
N VAL A 291 3.94 -4.15 14.78
CA VAL A 291 3.44 -4.33 16.15
C VAL A 291 3.46 -5.82 16.51
N ARG A 292 2.97 -6.68 15.61
CA ARG A 292 2.99 -8.13 15.81
C ARG A 292 4.40 -8.70 15.83
N THR A 293 5.31 -8.19 15.00
CA THR A 293 6.74 -8.55 15.06
C THR A 293 7.27 -8.38 16.48
N HIS A 294 6.98 -7.25 17.12
CA HIS A 294 7.48 -6.98 18.47
C HIS A 294 6.74 -7.75 19.56
N ARG A 295 5.42 -7.95 19.42
CA ARG A 295 4.61 -8.70 20.40
C ARG A 295 4.83 -10.20 20.36
N GLU A 296 4.88 -10.76 19.16
CA GLU A 296 4.81 -12.20 18.94
C GLU A 296 6.17 -12.82 18.64
N LEU A 297 6.93 -12.24 17.70
CA LEU A 297 8.18 -12.85 17.25
C LEU A 297 9.37 -12.50 18.16
N ILE A 298 9.36 -11.32 18.79
CA ILE A 298 10.46 -10.87 19.66
C ILE A 298 10.09 -11.00 21.13
N ASN A 299 8.91 -10.50 21.50
CA ASN A 299 8.35 -10.42 22.86
C ASN A 299 9.31 -9.91 23.94
N GLY A 300 8.95 -10.08 25.24
CA GLY A 300 9.77 -9.71 26.37
C GLY A 300 10.08 -8.20 26.45
N SER A 301 11.25 -7.84 26.99
CA SER A 301 11.62 -6.44 27.24
C SER A 301 11.72 -5.59 25.99
N VAL A 302 12.14 -6.16 24.85
CA VAL A 302 12.25 -5.45 23.57
C VAL A 302 10.87 -5.10 23.02
N GLY A 303 9.94 -6.05 23.03
CA GLY A 303 8.56 -5.81 22.62
C GLY A 303 7.87 -4.76 23.50
N ALA A 304 8.01 -4.89 24.83
CA ALA A 304 7.45 -3.91 25.77
C ALA A 304 8.02 -2.48 25.58
N LYS A 305 9.30 -2.36 25.25
CA LYS A 305 9.95 -1.08 24.96
C LYS A 305 9.40 -0.43 23.68
N PHE A 306 9.17 -1.23 22.63
CA PHE A 306 8.55 -0.76 21.39
C PHE A 306 7.15 -0.19 21.65
N GLU A 307 6.31 -0.91 22.38
CA GLU A 307 4.94 -0.50 22.67
C GLU A 307 4.83 0.76 23.56
N LYS A 308 5.75 0.92 24.51
CA LYS A 308 5.81 2.12 25.38
C LYS A 308 6.21 3.39 24.63
N ARG A 309 6.92 3.27 23.50
CA ARG A 309 7.42 4.43 22.73
C ARG A 309 6.32 5.20 22.07
N ARG A 310 5.33 4.53 21.50
CA ARG A 310 4.19 5.13 20.82
C ARG A 310 3.00 4.18 20.81
N LYS A 311 1.80 4.72 21.07
CA LYS A 311 0.56 4.00 20.82
C LYS A 311 0.26 4.03 19.31
N TYR A 312 0.22 2.87 18.69
CA TYR A 312 -0.11 2.74 17.27
C TYR A 312 -1.60 2.41 17.10
N GLU A 313 -2.25 3.11 16.20
CA GLU A 313 -3.64 2.85 15.81
C GLU A 313 -3.63 2.02 14.51
N PRO A 314 -4.39 0.90 14.42
CA PRO A 314 -4.58 0.20 13.16
C PRO A 314 -5.29 1.11 12.15
N ALA A 315 -4.95 1.00 10.86
CA ALA A 315 -5.69 1.61 9.78
C ALA A 315 -7.06 0.91 9.61
N CYS A 316 -7.90 1.40 8.70
CA CYS A 316 -9.17 0.74 8.41
C CYS A 316 -8.95 -0.68 7.85
N SER A 317 -10.00 -1.47 7.97
CA SER A 317 -10.19 -2.74 7.30
C SER A 317 -11.10 -2.57 6.09
N GLY A 318 -11.65 -3.65 5.57
CA GLY A 318 -12.62 -3.62 4.49
C GLY A 318 -13.45 -4.89 4.38
N VAL A 319 -14.61 -4.75 3.77
CA VAL A 319 -15.38 -5.86 3.21
C VAL A 319 -15.18 -5.84 1.70
N VAL A 320 -14.82 -6.98 1.12
CA VAL A 320 -14.67 -7.15 -0.32
C VAL A 320 -15.72 -8.13 -0.82
N LEU A 321 -16.47 -7.73 -1.85
CA LEU A 321 -17.33 -8.63 -2.61
C LEU A 321 -16.65 -8.93 -3.95
N TYR A 322 -16.48 -10.21 -4.27
CA TYR A 322 -16.01 -10.72 -5.55
C TYR A 322 -17.24 -11.22 -6.30
N LEU A 323 -17.76 -10.40 -7.21
CA LEU A 323 -19.01 -10.66 -7.93
C LEU A 323 -18.72 -11.03 -9.38
N GLY A 324 -18.97 -12.29 -9.74
CA GLY A 324 -18.99 -12.70 -11.14
C GLY A 324 -20.34 -12.40 -11.73
N LEU A 325 -20.38 -11.51 -12.74
CA LEU A 325 -21.61 -11.10 -13.41
C LEU A 325 -21.71 -11.81 -14.76
N ASN A 326 -22.93 -12.25 -15.14
CA ASN A 326 -23.20 -12.87 -16.45
C ASN A 326 -23.27 -11.85 -17.59
N LYS A 327 -23.31 -10.54 -17.27
CA LYS A 327 -23.36 -9.45 -18.24
C LYS A 327 -22.64 -8.22 -17.69
N ARG A 328 -21.81 -7.57 -18.52
CA ARG A 328 -21.08 -6.35 -18.18
C ARG A 328 -21.98 -5.15 -18.01
N TYR A 329 -21.50 -4.16 -17.27
CA TYR A 329 -22.01 -2.80 -17.24
C TYR A 329 -21.08 -1.89 -18.06
N GLU A 330 -21.52 -1.49 -19.24
CA GLU A 330 -20.72 -0.73 -20.20
C GLU A 330 -20.37 0.70 -19.72
N HIS A 331 -21.07 1.20 -18.69
CA HIS A 331 -20.82 2.52 -18.11
C HIS A 331 -19.69 2.51 -17.07
N LEU A 332 -19.19 1.37 -16.65
CA LEU A 332 -18.07 1.28 -15.74
C LEU A 332 -16.74 1.50 -16.48
N ALA A 333 -15.80 2.16 -15.81
CA ALA A 333 -14.39 2.18 -16.19
C ALA A 333 -13.66 0.97 -15.59
N HIS A 334 -12.33 0.91 -15.73
CA HIS A 334 -11.55 -0.14 -15.03
C HIS A 334 -11.61 0.05 -13.51
N HIS A 335 -11.51 1.31 -13.06
CA HIS A 335 -11.66 1.68 -11.65
C HIS A 335 -12.77 2.69 -11.51
N ASP A 336 -13.67 2.43 -10.56
CA ASP A 336 -14.79 3.30 -10.28
C ASP A 336 -14.93 3.54 -8.77
N PHE A 337 -15.44 4.72 -8.42
CA PHE A 337 -15.82 5.07 -7.05
C PHE A 337 -17.27 5.49 -7.01
N VAL A 338 -18.08 4.76 -6.26
CA VAL A 338 -19.46 5.13 -5.94
C VAL A 338 -19.42 5.80 -4.58
N PHE A 339 -19.38 7.12 -4.56
CA PHE A 339 -19.11 7.90 -3.37
C PHE A 339 -20.26 7.90 -2.36
N SER A 340 -19.91 7.93 -1.08
CA SER A 340 -20.83 8.21 0.02
C SER A 340 -21.42 9.62 -0.14
N ARG A 341 -22.63 9.80 0.36
CA ARG A 341 -23.32 11.09 0.44
C ARG A 341 -22.57 12.09 1.34
N ASP A 342 -22.01 11.61 2.44
CA ASP A 342 -21.24 12.40 3.41
C ASP A 342 -19.95 11.67 3.82
N PRO A 343 -18.80 12.05 3.24
CA PRO A 343 -17.52 11.43 3.58
C PRO A 343 -17.08 11.69 5.02
N HIS A 344 -17.54 12.76 5.67
CA HIS A 344 -17.21 13.02 7.07
C HIS A 344 -17.93 12.02 7.97
N GLU A 345 -19.24 11.80 7.73
CA GLU A 345 -20.02 10.79 8.43
C GLU A 345 -19.41 9.39 8.26
N GLU A 346 -19.03 9.02 7.03
CA GLU A 346 -18.41 7.74 6.71
C GLU A 346 -17.15 7.48 7.57
N PHE A 347 -16.22 8.44 7.61
CA PHE A 347 -15.00 8.30 8.38
C PHE A 347 -15.21 8.36 9.89
N ASP A 348 -16.22 9.10 10.37
CA ASP A 348 -16.62 9.11 11.78
C ASP A 348 -17.15 7.75 12.23
N PHE A 349 -17.95 7.07 11.39
CA PHE A 349 -18.37 5.70 11.66
C PHE A 349 -17.16 4.77 11.75
N ILE A 350 -16.27 4.80 10.77
CA ILE A 350 -15.11 3.89 10.70
C ILE A 350 -14.17 4.08 11.89
N TYR A 351 -13.79 5.31 12.21
CA TYR A 351 -12.70 5.55 13.15
C TYR A 351 -13.14 5.95 14.55
N LYS A 352 -14.22 6.75 14.69
CA LYS A 352 -14.70 7.20 16.01
C LYS A 352 -15.70 6.23 16.61
N LYS A 353 -16.75 5.87 15.86
CA LYS A 353 -17.78 4.93 16.36
C LYS A 353 -17.27 3.49 16.34
N GLY A 354 -16.39 3.14 15.38
CA GLY A 354 -15.89 1.79 15.19
C GLY A 354 -16.95 0.86 14.61
N GLU A 355 -17.83 1.40 13.75
CA GLU A 355 -18.93 0.68 13.11
C GLU A 355 -18.84 0.85 11.57
N PRO A 356 -19.35 -0.12 10.78
CA PRO A 356 -19.50 0.06 9.34
C PRO A 356 -20.37 1.27 9.01
N ALA A 357 -19.96 2.06 8.01
CA ALA A 357 -20.72 3.24 7.61
C ALA A 357 -22.07 2.86 6.99
N PRO A 358 -23.17 3.56 7.33
CA PRO A 358 -24.51 3.26 6.80
C PRO A 358 -24.66 3.62 5.31
N ASP A 359 -23.82 4.51 4.78
CA ASP A 359 -23.73 4.87 3.37
C ASP A 359 -22.24 4.91 2.96
N PRO A 360 -21.63 3.74 2.66
CA PRO A 360 -20.21 3.65 2.36
C PRO A 360 -19.87 4.14 0.94
N THR A 361 -18.65 4.64 0.77
CA THR A 361 -18.02 4.69 -0.55
C THR A 361 -17.66 3.29 -1.00
N CYS A 362 -18.12 2.89 -2.20
CA CYS A 362 -17.75 1.62 -2.82
C CYS A 362 -16.67 1.88 -3.88
N TYR A 363 -15.52 1.25 -3.74
CA TYR A 363 -14.54 1.16 -4.79
C TYR A 363 -14.80 -0.08 -5.64
N LEU A 364 -14.78 0.08 -6.96
CA LEU A 364 -14.99 -1.01 -7.92
C LEU A 364 -13.75 -1.19 -8.79
N ALA A 365 -13.46 -2.46 -9.13
CA ALA A 365 -12.56 -2.77 -10.24
C ALA A 365 -13.30 -3.71 -11.21
N ALA A 366 -13.55 -3.21 -12.41
CA ALA A 366 -14.17 -3.92 -13.52
C ALA A 366 -13.08 -4.26 -14.54
N THR A 367 -12.37 -5.37 -14.29
CA THR A 367 -11.11 -5.68 -14.98
C THR A 367 -11.30 -6.25 -16.37
N THR A 368 -12.46 -6.85 -16.67
CA THR A 368 -12.73 -7.60 -17.91
C THR A 368 -12.61 -6.74 -19.16
N GLY A 369 -12.84 -5.41 -19.05
CA GLY A 369 -12.62 -4.48 -20.16
C GLY A 369 -11.18 -4.35 -20.61
N THR A 370 -10.24 -4.49 -19.68
CA THR A 370 -8.79 -4.42 -19.93
C THR A 370 -8.21 -5.82 -20.18
N GLU A 371 -8.66 -6.83 -19.43
CA GLU A 371 -8.23 -8.22 -19.56
C GLU A 371 -9.44 -9.16 -19.70
N PRO A 372 -9.92 -9.43 -20.92
CA PRO A 372 -11.13 -10.22 -21.16
C PRO A 372 -11.11 -11.63 -20.55
N GLY A 373 -9.94 -12.20 -20.34
CA GLY A 373 -9.76 -13.54 -19.74
C GLY A 373 -10.12 -13.64 -18.25
N THR A 374 -10.46 -12.53 -17.59
CA THR A 374 -10.85 -12.51 -16.16
C THR A 374 -12.28 -12.99 -15.91
N ALA A 375 -13.12 -13.10 -16.95
CA ALA A 375 -14.50 -13.57 -16.84
C ALA A 375 -14.90 -14.43 -18.06
N PRO A 376 -15.96 -15.26 -17.94
CA PRO A 376 -16.58 -15.90 -19.09
C PRO A 376 -17.05 -14.86 -20.14
N THR A 377 -17.16 -15.26 -21.40
CA THR A 377 -17.54 -14.41 -22.51
C THR A 377 -18.84 -13.61 -22.21
N GLY A 378 -18.76 -12.28 -22.32
CA GLY A 378 -19.86 -11.34 -22.01
C GLY A 378 -20.07 -11.04 -20.54
N GLY A 379 -19.40 -11.74 -19.64
CA GLY A 379 -19.44 -11.52 -18.20
C GLY A 379 -18.48 -10.43 -17.72
N GLU A 380 -18.51 -10.15 -16.42
CA GLU A 380 -17.63 -9.20 -15.72
C GLU A 380 -17.14 -9.78 -14.39
N ALA A 381 -15.85 -9.71 -14.15
CA ALA A 381 -15.27 -9.93 -12.84
C ALA A 381 -15.27 -8.60 -12.06
N LEU A 382 -16.35 -8.35 -11.31
CA LEU A 382 -16.51 -7.10 -10.55
C LEU A 382 -16.02 -7.26 -9.12
N TYR A 383 -14.92 -6.60 -8.79
CA TYR A 383 -14.42 -6.44 -7.43
C TYR A 383 -15.09 -5.22 -6.78
N VAL A 384 -15.60 -5.37 -5.56
CA VAL A 384 -16.22 -4.28 -4.80
C VAL A 384 -15.60 -4.22 -3.42
N LEU A 385 -14.94 -3.12 -3.08
CA LEU A 385 -14.38 -2.88 -1.73
C LEU A 385 -15.12 -1.73 -1.06
N VAL A 386 -15.51 -1.94 0.18
CA VAL A 386 -15.92 -0.86 1.10
C VAL A 386 -15.02 -0.86 2.33
N HIS A 387 -14.60 0.33 2.76
CA HIS A 387 -13.83 0.46 3.98
C HIS A 387 -14.70 0.26 5.22
N THR A 388 -14.15 -0.43 6.19
CA THR A 388 -14.79 -0.72 7.47
C THR A 388 -13.81 -0.47 8.62
N PRO A 389 -14.28 -0.36 9.88
CA PRO A 389 -13.38 -0.34 11.01
C PRO A 389 -12.47 -1.56 11.03
N TYR A 390 -11.29 -1.43 11.60
CA TYR A 390 -10.51 -2.58 12.01
C TYR A 390 -11.27 -3.37 13.11
N LEU A 391 -10.93 -4.63 13.30
CA LEU A 391 -11.62 -5.51 14.25
C LEU A 391 -11.63 -4.91 15.66
N ARG A 392 -12.83 -4.81 16.21
CA ARG A 392 -13.12 -4.47 17.59
C ARG A 392 -13.65 -5.72 18.33
N ALA A 393 -13.57 -5.74 19.65
CA ALA A 393 -13.97 -6.89 20.45
C ALA A 393 -15.46 -7.30 20.29
N HIS A 394 -16.31 -6.36 19.92
CA HIS A 394 -17.76 -6.57 19.72
C HIS A 394 -18.12 -6.97 18.28
N HIS A 395 -17.18 -6.98 17.32
CA HIS A 395 -17.48 -7.33 15.93
C HIS A 395 -17.66 -8.84 15.77
N ASP A 396 -18.83 -9.24 15.27
CA ASP A 396 -19.12 -10.58 14.76
C ASP A 396 -19.49 -10.48 13.27
N TRP A 397 -18.49 -10.54 12.41
CA TRP A 397 -18.69 -10.38 10.97
C TRP A 397 -19.55 -11.45 10.33
N ARG A 398 -19.69 -12.62 10.95
CA ARG A 398 -20.63 -13.66 10.46
C ARG A 398 -22.09 -13.19 10.58
N LYS A 399 -22.41 -12.44 11.65
CA LYS A 399 -23.75 -11.87 11.87
C LYS A 399 -23.93 -10.52 11.17
N MET A 400 -22.89 -9.69 11.09
CA MET A 400 -22.98 -8.34 10.54
C MET A 400 -23.04 -8.35 9.01
N LEU A 401 -22.31 -9.25 8.33
CA LEU A 401 -22.14 -9.28 6.89
C LEU A 401 -23.46 -9.32 6.10
N PRO A 402 -24.45 -10.17 6.41
CA PRO A 402 -25.68 -10.26 5.60
C PRO A 402 -26.44 -8.93 5.51
N ALA A 403 -26.49 -8.19 6.62
CA ALA A 403 -27.15 -6.88 6.66
C ALA A 403 -26.29 -5.83 5.93
N TYR A 404 -24.98 -5.83 6.15
CA TYR A 404 -24.10 -4.84 5.52
C TYR A 404 -23.94 -5.06 4.01
N ARG A 405 -23.95 -6.31 3.54
CA ARG A 405 -23.97 -6.63 2.12
C ARG A 405 -25.19 -6.01 1.41
N LYS A 406 -26.37 -6.00 2.05
CA LYS A 406 -27.56 -5.32 1.50
C LYS A 406 -27.32 -3.82 1.34
N VAL A 407 -26.70 -3.17 2.32
CA VAL A 407 -26.33 -1.75 2.23
C VAL A 407 -25.43 -1.49 1.02
N ILE A 408 -24.41 -2.33 0.81
CA ILE A 408 -23.49 -2.22 -0.33
C ILE A 408 -24.24 -2.39 -1.66
N ILE A 409 -25.03 -3.45 -1.80
CA ILE A 409 -25.79 -3.72 -3.03
C ILE A 409 -26.77 -2.59 -3.34
N GLU A 410 -27.51 -2.09 -2.35
CA GLU A 410 -28.43 -0.96 -2.55
C GLU A 410 -27.69 0.34 -2.94
N LYS A 411 -26.47 0.55 -2.42
CA LYS A 411 -25.61 1.66 -2.85
C LYS A 411 -25.22 1.52 -4.33
N LEU A 412 -24.84 0.34 -4.76
CA LEU A 412 -24.50 0.06 -6.15
C LEU A 412 -25.70 0.24 -7.09
N LYS A 413 -26.91 -0.21 -6.68
CA LYS A 413 -28.14 -0.01 -7.44
C LYS A 413 -28.47 1.47 -7.61
N ARG A 414 -28.48 2.22 -6.52
CA ARG A 414 -28.93 3.61 -6.47
C ARG A 414 -27.93 4.57 -7.09
N THR A 415 -26.70 4.59 -6.57
CA THR A 415 -25.68 5.58 -6.93
C THR A 415 -24.75 5.06 -8.02
N GLY A 416 -24.48 3.75 -8.05
CA GLY A 416 -23.63 3.10 -9.05
C GLY A 416 -24.34 2.84 -10.40
N ASN A 417 -25.64 3.14 -10.49
CA ASN A 417 -26.48 2.90 -11.67
C ASN A 417 -26.49 1.43 -12.15
N MET A 418 -26.61 0.50 -11.17
CA MET A 418 -26.61 -0.95 -11.40
C MET A 418 -27.93 -1.57 -10.86
N PRO A 419 -29.12 -1.20 -11.38
CA PRO A 419 -30.41 -1.56 -10.78
C PRO A 419 -30.70 -3.07 -10.77
N ASP A 420 -30.14 -3.82 -11.70
CA ASP A 420 -30.32 -5.26 -11.89
C ASP A 420 -29.10 -6.09 -11.44
N ILE A 421 -28.24 -5.55 -10.58
CA ILE A 421 -26.99 -6.21 -10.19
C ILE A 421 -27.22 -7.61 -9.58
N GLU A 422 -28.25 -7.76 -8.75
CA GLU A 422 -28.54 -9.05 -8.10
C GLU A 422 -28.90 -10.14 -9.12
N ASP A 423 -29.62 -9.78 -10.20
CA ASP A 423 -30.00 -10.69 -11.29
C ASP A 423 -28.80 -11.10 -12.17
N ARG A 424 -27.72 -10.28 -12.16
CA ARG A 424 -26.51 -10.56 -12.91
C ARG A 424 -25.50 -11.39 -12.17
N ILE A 425 -25.58 -11.48 -10.83
CA ILE A 425 -24.60 -12.22 -10.01
C ILE A 425 -24.77 -13.73 -10.24
N VAL A 426 -23.73 -14.39 -10.77
CA VAL A 426 -23.64 -15.85 -10.95
C VAL A 426 -22.50 -16.46 -10.14
N PHE A 427 -21.63 -15.65 -9.60
CA PHE A 427 -20.59 -16.05 -8.66
C PHE A 427 -20.50 -14.98 -7.56
N ASP A 428 -20.42 -15.41 -6.30
CA ASP A 428 -20.34 -14.53 -5.14
C ASP A 428 -19.38 -15.11 -4.10
N ARG A 429 -18.37 -14.33 -3.75
CA ARG A 429 -17.46 -14.60 -2.66
C ARG A 429 -17.19 -13.32 -1.88
N THR A 430 -17.00 -13.43 -0.59
CA THR A 430 -16.77 -12.27 0.28
C THR A 430 -15.52 -12.46 1.12
N LEU A 431 -14.82 -11.37 1.37
CA LEU A 431 -13.72 -11.27 2.33
C LEU A 431 -14.09 -10.23 3.38
N THR A 432 -14.09 -10.62 4.66
CA THR A 432 -14.41 -9.76 5.80
C THR A 432 -13.14 -9.32 6.55
N PRO A 433 -13.22 -8.33 7.46
CA PRO A 433 -12.10 -8.00 8.35
C PRO A 433 -11.59 -9.19 9.18
N GLN A 434 -12.47 -10.15 9.53
CA GLN A 434 -12.04 -11.36 10.22
C GLN A 434 -11.21 -12.25 9.30
N ASP A 435 -11.67 -12.49 8.07
CA ASP A 435 -10.90 -13.27 7.07
C ASP A 435 -9.55 -12.64 6.76
N ILE A 436 -9.49 -11.31 6.70
CA ILE A 436 -8.24 -10.55 6.50
C ILE A 436 -7.28 -10.78 7.66
N SER A 437 -7.77 -10.71 8.90
CA SER A 437 -6.98 -10.98 10.10
C SER A 437 -6.42 -12.39 10.09
N ASP A 438 -7.27 -13.38 9.82
CA ASP A 438 -6.93 -14.80 9.90
C ASP A 438 -5.97 -15.20 8.76
N ARG A 439 -6.23 -14.69 7.55
CA ARG A 439 -5.46 -15.03 6.36
C ARG A 439 -4.09 -14.36 6.32
N TYR A 440 -4.02 -13.08 6.68
CA TYR A 440 -2.80 -12.26 6.50
C TYR A 440 -2.06 -11.94 7.79
N HIS A 441 -2.60 -12.29 8.95
CA HIS A 441 -2.02 -12.00 10.28
C HIS A 441 -1.62 -10.52 10.45
N VAL A 442 -2.47 -9.62 9.98
CA VAL A 442 -2.31 -8.18 10.18
C VAL A 442 -2.97 -7.75 11.49
N LEU A 443 -2.48 -6.66 12.07
CA LEU A 443 -2.99 -6.13 13.33
C LEU A 443 -4.48 -5.78 13.21
N ASN A 444 -5.33 -6.46 13.99
CA ASN A 444 -6.78 -6.23 14.02
C ASN A 444 -7.47 -6.23 12.63
N GLY A 445 -6.98 -7.02 11.68
CA GLY A 445 -7.55 -7.08 10.34
C GLY A 445 -7.34 -5.82 9.49
N ALA A 446 -6.47 -4.90 9.90
CA ALA A 446 -6.19 -3.67 9.15
C ALA A 446 -5.51 -3.95 7.81
N ILE A 447 -6.13 -3.55 6.69
CA ILE A 447 -5.55 -3.81 5.36
C ILE A 447 -4.39 -2.89 5.01
N TYR A 448 -4.33 -1.71 5.63
CA TYR A 448 -3.29 -0.70 5.40
C TYR A 448 -2.28 -0.57 6.55
N GLY A 449 -2.20 -1.56 7.45
CA GLY A 449 -1.29 -1.53 8.59
C GLY A 449 -1.67 -0.47 9.63
N LEU A 450 -0.86 0.57 9.79
CA LEU A 450 -1.07 1.60 10.81
C LEU A 450 -1.69 2.88 10.22
N ALA A 451 -2.66 3.47 10.91
CA ALA A 451 -3.31 4.71 10.51
C ALA A 451 -2.33 5.90 10.44
N SER A 452 -2.59 6.82 9.51
CA SER A 452 -1.81 8.05 9.33
C SER A 452 -2.50 9.26 9.98
N HIS A 453 -3.12 9.04 11.15
CA HIS A 453 -3.80 10.08 11.91
C HIS A 453 -2.85 10.89 12.79
N GLY A 454 -3.19 12.15 13.01
CA GLY A 454 -2.39 13.09 13.80
C GLY A 454 -1.68 14.14 12.93
N ARG A 455 -2.04 15.40 13.14
CA ARG A 455 -1.65 16.55 12.30
C ARG A 455 -0.15 16.81 12.20
N PHE A 456 0.64 16.28 13.13
CA PHE A 456 2.10 16.48 13.16
C PHE A 456 2.88 15.18 12.91
N LEU A 457 2.44 14.07 13.48
CA LEU A 457 3.19 12.82 13.49
C LEU A 457 2.51 11.67 12.73
N GLY A 458 1.32 11.89 12.16
CA GLY A 458 0.52 10.84 11.51
C GLY A 458 1.21 10.17 10.32
N ALA A 459 2.06 10.89 9.60
CA ALA A 459 2.80 10.34 8.47
C ALA A 459 3.89 9.33 8.88
N PHE A 460 4.41 9.40 10.11
CA PHE A 460 5.50 8.54 10.55
C PHE A 460 5.01 7.16 10.96
N LYS A 461 5.69 6.14 10.47
CA LYS A 461 5.54 4.72 10.85
C LYS A 461 6.79 4.26 11.61
N PRO A 462 6.82 3.06 12.20
CA PRO A 462 8.05 2.48 12.72
C PRO A 462 9.17 2.53 11.68
N SER A 463 10.36 2.98 12.10
CA SER A 463 11.54 3.03 11.23
C SER A 463 11.90 1.64 10.70
N ASN A 464 12.43 1.59 9.49
CA ASN A 464 12.92 0.35 8.90
C ASN A 464 14.12 -0.23 9.67
N ARG A 465 14.88 0.59 10.38
CA ARG A 465 15.94 0.15 11.31
C ARG A 465 15.37 0.08 12.72
N SER A 466 15.39 -1.11 13.35
CA SER A 466 14.92 -1.24 14.73
C SER A 466 15.89 -0.55 15.69
N PRO A 467 15.43 0.42 16.50
CA PRO A 467 16.27 1.02 17.53
C PRO A 467 16.39 0.16 18.79
N ASP A 468 15.63 -0.94 18.87
CA ASP A 468 15.52 -1.77 20.08
C ASP A 468 16.29 -3.08 19.99
N LEU A 469 16.63 -3.54 18.79
CA LEU A 469 17.35 -4.79 18.55
C LEU A 469 18.27 -4.65 17.34
N ARG A 470 19.56 -4.70 17.56
CA ARG A 470 20.56 -4.69 16.49
C ARG A 470 20.38 -5.90 15.58
N GLY A 471 20.47 -5.69 14.25
CA GLY A 471 20.27 -6.72 13.24
C GLY A 471 18.80 -7.00 12.90
N LEU A 472 17.85 -6.26 13.50
CA LEU A 472 16.45 -6.30 13.13
C LEU A 472 16.09 -5.10 12.26
N TYR A 473 15.45 -5.39 11.12
CA TYR A 473 14.90 -4.40 10.19
C TYR A 473 13.44 -4.69 9.92
N LEU A 474 12.64 -3.65 9.64
CA LEU A 474 11.21 -3.73 9.41
C LEU A 474 10.88 -3.31 7.98
N ALA A 475 10.01 -4.05 7.32
CA ALA A 475 9.50 -3.74 5.99
C ALA A 475 7.98 -3.91 5.94
N GLY A 476 7.35 -3.42 4.87
CA GLY A 476 5.93 -3.58 4.64
C GLY A 476 5.05 -2.42 5.11
N GLY A 477 3.73 -2.58 5.02
CA GLY A 477 2.76 -1.49 5.21
C GLY A 477 2.65 -0.94 6.64
N ALA A 478 3.14 -1.68 7.65
CA ALA A 478 3.19 -1.22 9.04
C ALA A 478 4.57 -0.64 9.43
N ALA A 479 5.50 -0.53 8.48
CA ALA A 479 6.81 0.12 8.61
C ALA A 479 6.88 1.35 7.67
N HIS A 480 7.88 2.20 7.87
CA HIS A 480 8.13 3.35 7.00
C HIS A 480 8.38 2.90 5.54
N PRO A 481 7.87 3.63 4.51
CA PRO A 481 7.06 4.83 4.57
C PRO A 481 5.56 4.57 4.82
N GLY A 482 5.07 3.35 4.73
CA GLY A 482 3.70 2.97 5.03
C GLY A 482 3.05 2.07 3.98
N PRO A 483 1.71 2.01 3.94
CA PRO A 483 0.94 1.15 3.06
C PRO A 483 0.85 1.67 1.62
N GLY A 484 0.32 0.81 0.73
CA GLY A 484 0.25 0.99 -0.72
C GLY A 484 1.34 0.19 -1.41
N MET A 485 1.06 -0.40 -2.58
CA MET A 485 2.01 -1.28 -3.27
C MET A 485 3.38 -0.64 -3.47
N PRO A 486 3.50 0.59 -4.02
CA PRO A 486 4.81 1.22 -4.19
C PRO A 486 5.49 1.53 -2.86
N MET A 487 4.74 1.95 -1.85
CA MET A 487 5.32 2.26 -0.53
C MET A 487 5.84 1.02 0.17
N VAL A 488 5.15 -0.12 0.03
CA VAL A 488 5.58 -1.41 0.59
C VAL A 488 6.84 -1.92 -0.08
N LEU A 489 6.96 -1.77 -1.41
CA LEU A 489 8.17 -2.10 -2.17
C LEU A 489 9.34 -1.21 -1.73
N MET A 490 9.11 0.10 -1.64
CA MET A 490 10.08 1.07 -1.13
C MET A 490 10.51 0.74 0.30
N SER A 491 9.57 0.33 1.17
CA SER A 491 9.87 -0.10 2.55
C SER A 491 10.84 -1.27 2.59
N GLY A 492 10.66 -2.25 1.70
CA GLY A 492 11.58 -3.39 1.54
C GLY A 492 12.97 -2.94 1.09
N TRP A 493 13.04 -2.06 0.09
CA TRP A 493 14.28 -1.49 -0.39
C TRP A 493 15.01 -0.70 0.72
N ILE A 494 14.29 0.17 1.47
CA ILE A 494 14.87 0.94 2.58
C ILE A 494 15.41 0.03 3.68
N ALA A 495 14.69 -1.04 4.02
CA ALA A 495 15.15 -2.00 5.03
C ALA A 495 16.45 -2.70 4.60
N ALA A 496 16.53 -3.08 3.32
CA ALA A 496 17.73 -3.67 2.73
C ALA A 496 18.90 -2.68 2.70
N ASP A 497 18.63 -1.44 2.31
CA ASP A 497 19.63 -0.37 2.26
C ASP A 497 20.18 -0.02 3.66
N ALA A 498 19.29 0.09 4.66
CA ALA A 498 19.67 0.32 6.05
C ALA A 498 20.56 -0.81 6.60
N LEU A 499 20.24 -2.06 6.26
CA LEU A 499 21.05 -3.23 6.64
C LEU A 499 22.44 -3.17 6.01
N ASP A 500 22.50 -2.84 4.72
CA ASP A 500 23.75 -2.75 3.98
C ASP A 500 24.65 -1.63 4.53
N GLN A 501 24.07 -0.45 4.83
CA GLN A 501 24.79 0.67 5.48
C GLN A 501 25.35 0.30 6.85
N ASP A 502 24.63 -0.51 7.64
CA ASP A 502 25.05 -0.92 8.98
C ASP A 502 26.17 -1.96 8.98
N ARG A 503 26.46 -2.59 7.84
CA ARG A 503 27.51 -3.59 7.64
C ARG A 503 27.50 -4.70 8.70
N VAL A 504 26.32 -5.16 9.08
CA VAL A 504 26.16 -6.22 10.09
C VAL A 504 26.47 -7.61 9.54
N VAL A 505 26.52 -7.75 8.22
CA VAL A 505 26.83 -8.98 7.47
C VAL A 505 27.84 -8.64 6.39
N GLU A 506 28.79 -9.55 6.11
CA GLU A 506 29.73 -9.38 5.00
C GLU A 506 29.08 -9.81 3.67
N ARG A 507 29.36 -9.07 2.59
CA ARG A 507 28.96 -9.42 1.25
C ARG A 507 29.83 -10.58 0.74
N ARG A 508 29.27 -11.43 -0.11
CA ARG A 508 30.11 -12.41 -0.85
C ARG A 508 30.97 -11.64 -1.86
N ASP A 509 32.23 -12.02 -1.92
CA ASP A 509 33.16 -11.57 -2.96
C ASP A 509 32.80 -12.31 -4.29
N ASN A 510 31.69 -11.95 -4.89
CA ASN A 510 31.36 -12.39 -6.24
C ASN A 510 32.04 -11.41 -7.19
N GLY A 511 33.19 -11.75 -7.74
CA GLY A 511 34.05 -10.94 -8.62
C GLY A 511 33.40 -10.17 -9.80
N ALA A 512 32.09 -9.97 -9.77
CA ALA A 512 31.32 -9.05 -10.57
C ALA A 512 30.79 -7.94 -9.64
N ARG A 513 31.50 -6.86 -9.50
CA ARG A 513 30.91 -5.58 -9.04
C ARG A 513 29.82 -5.22 -10.03
N LEU A 514 28.56 -5.48 -9.68
CA LEU A 514 27.47 -4.70 -10.25
C LEU A 514 27.77 -3.26 -9.84
N SER A 515 27.80 -2.35 -10.80
CA SER A 515 28.13 -0.93 -10.69
C SER A 515 27.53 -0.31 -9.43
N GLU A 516 28.21 0.69 -8.87
CA GLU A 516 27.67 1.55 -7.81
C GLU A 516 26.20 1.89 -8.09
N PRO A 517 25.33 1.96 -7.06
CA PRO A 517 23.93 2.26 -7.27
C PRO A 517 23.80 3.51 -8.14
N ALA A 518 23.02 3.40 -9.20
CA ALA A 518 22.79 4.50 -10.12
C ALA A 518 22.34 5.73 -9.32
N PRO A 519 22.94 6.91 -9.56
CA PRO A 519 22.52 8.14 -8.90
C PRO A 519 21.03 8.36 -9.12
N ALA A 520 20.37 9.04 -8.19
CA ALA A 520 18.92 9.29 -8.19
C ALA A 520 18.39 10.02 -9.45
N GLU A 521 19.26 10.40 -10.37
CA GLU A 521 18.97 11.14 -11.62
C GLU A 521 18.52 10.27 -12.80
N LEU A 522 18.47 8.93 -12.68
CA LEU A 522 18.04 8.03 -13.78
C LEU A 522 16.53 7.74 -13.78
N VAL A 523 15.70 8.61 -13.23
CA VAL A 523 14.23 8.51 -13.26
C VAL A 523 13.60 9.60 -14.14
N GLU A 524 14.38 10.35 -14.89
CA GLU A 524 13.87 11.26 -15.95
C GLU A 524 14.11 10.62 -17.32
N ALA A 525 13.24 9.70 -17.74
CA ALA A 525 13.00 9.32 -19.14
C ALA A 525 11.66 8.57 -19.23
#